data_ab6c755c219bee644e20f116484f0942
#
_entry.id   ab6c755c219bee644e20f116484f0942
#
_cell.length_a   1.000
_cell.length_b   1.000
_cell.length_c   1.000
_cell.angle_alpha   90.00
_cell.angle_beta   90.00
_cell.angle_gamma   90.00
#
_symmetry.space_group_name_H-M   'P 1'
#
loop_
_entity.id
_entity.type
_entity.pdbx_description
1 polymer ?
#
loop_
_entity_poly.entity_id
_entity_poly.type
_entity_poly.pdbx_seq_one_letter_code
_entity_poly.pdbx_strand_id
1 'polypeptide(L)'
;MTQKYLLSIYQPDGEVPPPEVLEPIMANLAALNEEMRAKGAWVFAAGLHPPSTATVLRAKDDDVLMTDGPFAEGKEHIGGFTVVQAEDLDEALDWGRRLAEVLSPLPIEVRPIAV
;
A
#
# COMPACT_ATOMS: atom_id res chain seq x y z
N MET A 1 5.59 -11.46 21.16
CA MET A 1 5.97 -10.09 20.77
C MET A 1 5.46 -9.81 19.37
N THR A 2 4.95 -8.61 19.14
CA THR A 2 4.45 -8.27 17.81
C THR A 2 5.54 -7.62 16.95
N GLN A 3 5.41 -7.80 15.66
CA GLN A 3 6.25 -7.20 14.63
C GLN A 3 5.34 -6.43 13.70
N LYS A 4 5.78 -5.27 13.24
CA LYS A 4 5.04 -4.51 12.24
C LYS A 4 5.46 -4.91 10.84
N TYR A 5 4.50 -4.92 9.92
CA TYR A 5 4.69 -5.29 8.53
C TYR A 5 4.06 -4.25 7.63
N LEU A 6 4.73 -3.96 6.52
CA LEU A 6 4.22 -3.08 5.48
C LEU A 6 3.62 -3.94 4.37
N LEU A 7 2.35 -3.71 4.07
CA LEU A 7 1.66 -4.34 2.96
C LEU A 7 1.54 -3.29 1.85
N SER A 8 2.40 -3.38 0.85
CA SER A 8 2.42 -2.42 -0.25
C SER A 8 1.52 -2.89 -1.37
N ILE A 9 0.68 -1.99 -1.88
CA ILE A 9 -0.27 -2.27 -2.95
C ILE A 9 0.32 -1.71 -4.25
N TYR A 10 0.59 -2.59 -5.23
CA TYR A 10 1.14 -2.17 -6.52
C TYR A 10 0.02 -2.04 -7.54
N GLN A 11 -0.02 -0.89 -8.20
CA GLN A 11 -1.02 -0.57 -9.20
C GLN A 11 -0.36 -0.32 -10.55
N PRO A 12 -0.97 -0.77 -11.66
CA PRO A 12 -0.49 -0.41 -12.99
C PRO A 12 -0.83 1.04 -13.29
N ASP A 13 -0.09 1.64 -14.21
CA ASP A 13 -0.47 2.93 -14.77
C ASP A 13 -1.75 2.76 -15.57
N GLY A 14 -2.61 3.76 -15.53
CA GLY A 14 -3.84 3.71 -16.29
C GLY A 14 -4.99 4.43 -15.63
N GLU A 15 -6.16 4.24 -16.21
CA GLU A 15 -7.37 4.90 -15.74
C GLU A 15 -7.89 4.27 -14.45
N VAL A 16 -8.45 5.12 -13.60
CA VAL A 16 -9.16 4.66 -12.41
C VAL A 16 -10.41 3.89 -12.84
N PRO A 17 -10.70 2.72 -12.27
CA PRO A 17 -11.93 1.99 -12.59
C PRO A 17 -13.17 2.84 -12.34
N PRO A 18 -14.25 2.60 -13.10
CA PRO A 18 -15.49 3.35 -12.91
C PRO A 18 -16.10 3.06 -11.52
N PRO A 19 -16.95 3.97 -11.02
CA PRO A 19 -17.53 3.81 -9.68
C PRO A 19 -18.24 2.48 -9.44
N GLU A 20 -18.91 1.91 -10.44
CA GLU A 20 -19.62 0.64 -10.33
C GLU A 20 -18.67 -0.52 -10.02
N VAL A 21 -17.42 -0.42 -10.44
CA VAL A 21 -16.40 -1.43 -10.15
C VAL A 21 -15.72 -1.10 -8.84
N LEU A 22 -15.41 0.18 -8.60
CA LEU A 22 -14.61 0.62 -7.46
C LEU A 22 -15.38 0.57 -6.13
N GLU A 23 -16.66 0.95 -6.13
CA GLU A 23 -17.44 1.02 -4.89
C GLU A 23 -17.51 -0.30 -4.11
N PRO A 24 -17.80 -1.46 -4.76
CA PRO A 24 -17.78 -2.72 -4.02
C PRO A 24 -16.42 -3.07 -3.45
N ILE A 25 -15.36 -2.76 -4.19
CA ILE A 25 -13.98 -3.01 -3.74
C ILE A 25 -13.68 -2.17 -2.49
N MET A 26 -14.05 -0.89 -2.53
CA MET A 26 -13.81 0.00 -1.39
C MET A 26 -14.64 -0.40 -0.17
N ALA A 27 -15.86 -0.90 -0.38
CA ALA A 27 -16.68 -1.41 0.71
C ALA A 27 -16.05 -2.65 1.35
N ASN A 28 -15.54 -3.58 0.54
CA ASN A 28 -14.87 -4.78 1.03
C ASN A 28 -13.55 -4.43 1.75
N LEU A 29 -12.84 -3.43 1.25
CA LEU A 29 -11.62 -2.94 1.89
C LEU A 29 -11.92 -2.34 3.26
N ALA A 30 -12.98 -1.53 3.35
CA ALA A 30 -13.39 -0.95 4.62
C ALA A 30 -13.76 -2.03 5.64
N ALA A 31 -14.46 -3.09 5.19
CA ALA A 31 -14.82 -4.21 6.05
C ALA A 31 -13.58 -4.96 6.56
N LEU A 32 -12.59 -5.17 5.68
CA LEU A 32 -11.32 -5.81 6.07
C LEU A 32 -10.57 -4.94 7.09
N ASN A 33 -10.52 -3.63 6.86
CA ASN A 33 -9.85 -2.71 7.77
C ASN A 33 -10.51 -2.75 9.17
N GLU A 34 -11.83 -2.79 9.23
CA GLU A 34 -12.55 -2.89 10.50
C GLU A 34 -12.25 -4.22 11.22
N GLU A 35 -12.14 -5.31 10.46
CA GLU A 35 -11.79 -6.60 11.04
C GLU A 35 -10.38 -6.59 11.60
N MET A 36 -9.44 -5.96 10.89
CA MET A 36 -8.07 -5.79 11.40
C MET A 36 -8.05 -4.96 12.68
N ARG A 37 -8.86 -3.89 12.75
CA ARG A 37 -8.96 -3.08 13.97
C ARG A 37 -9.51 -3.87 15.13
N ALA A 38 -10.56 -4.66 14.88
CA ALA A 38 -11.18 -5.47 15.91
C ALA A 38 -10.23 -6.51 16.49
N LYS A 39 -9.29 -7.00 15.70
CA LYS A 39 -8.30 -7.99 16.12
C LYS A 39 -6.99 -7.39 16.60
N GLY A 40 -6.89 -6.07 16.63
CA GLY A 40 -5.68 -5.37 17.09
C GLY A 40 -4.53 -5.44 16.11
N ALA A 41 -4.77 -5.82 14.85
CA ALA A 41 -3.73 -5.90 13.82
C ALA A 41 -3.51 -4.58 13.09
N TRP A 42 -4.51 -3.73 13.06
CA TRP A 42 -4.45 -2.46 12.32
C TRP A 42 -3.49 -1.47 12.97
N VAL A 43 -2.63 -0.86 12.16
CA VAL A 43 -1.81 0.27 12.59
C VAL A 43 -2.19 1.52 11.78
N PHE A 44 -2.06 1.44 10.45
CA PHE A 44 -2.35 2.57 9.57
C PHE A 44 -2.50 2.09 8.13
N ALA A 45 -3.30 2.79 7.36
CA ALA A 45 -3.39 2.55 5.92
C ALA A 45 -3.70 3.85 5.21
N ALA A 46 -3.23 3.97 3.98
CA ALA A 46 -3.48 5.14 3.15
C ALA A 46 -3.33 4.78 1.68
N GLY A 47 -4.09 5.49 0.85
CA GLY A 47 -3.87 5.50 -0.59
C GLY A 47 -2.98 6.66 -0.97
N LEU A 48 -2.34 6.57 -2.11
CA LEU A 48 -1.49 7.62 -2.65
C LEU A 48 -2.14 8.21 -3.90
N HIS A 49 -1.89 9.50 -4.13
CA HIS A 49 -2.27 10.12 -5.39
C HIS A 49 -1.40 9.56 -6.53
N PRO A 50 -1.77 9.77 -7.80
CA PRO A 50 -1.01 9.20 -8.91
C PRO A 50 0.46 9.61 -8.91
N PRO A 51 1.35 8.78 -9.48
CA PRO A 51 2.80 9.08 -9.51
C PRO A 51 3.14 10.42 -10.17
N SER A 52 2.28 10.90 -11.08
CA SER A 52 2.47 12.21 -11.72
C SER A 52 2.48 13.36 -10.71
N THR A 53 1.97 13.15 -9.50
CA THR A 53 1.97 14.16 -8.44
C THR A 53 3.24 14.14 -7.61
N ALA A 54 4.12 13.17 -7.86
CA ALA A 54 5.32 12.98 -7.05
C ALA A 54 6.41 14.01 -7.38
N THR A 55 7.23 14.32 -6.39
CA THR A 55 8.42 15.14 -6.55
C THR A 55 9.58 14.41 -5.92
N VAL A 56 10.70 14.32 -6.61
CA VAL A 56 11.90 13.65 -6.11
C VAL A 56 12.94 14.70 -5.71
N LEU A 57 13.50 14.50 -4.53
CA LEU A 57 14.54 15.38 -3.99
C LEU A 57 15.84 14.60 -3.88
N ARG A 58 16.93 15.16 -4.41
CA ARG A 58 18.26 14.54 -4.31
C ARG A 58 19.24 15.57 -3.78
N ALA A 59 19.95 15.23 -2.73
CA ALA A 59 21.05 16.06 -2.24
C ALA A 59 22.25 15.86 -3.17
N LYS A 60 22.83 16.96 -3.63
CA LYS A 60 24.02 16.93 -4.48
C LYS A 60 24.89 18.11 -4.11
N ASP A 61 26.12 17.82 -3.69
CA ASP A 61 27.05 18.82 -3.16
C ASP A 61 26.40 19.57 -1.98
N ASP A 62 26.29 20.88 -2.03
CA ASP A 62 25.67 21.67 -0.98
C ASP A 62 24.22 22.07 -1.30
N ASP A 63 23.61 21.38 -2.27
CA ASP A 63 22.27 21.73 -2.75
C ASP A 63 21.36 20.51 -2.79
N VAL A 64 20.06 20.76 -2.99
CA VAL A 64 19.06 19.71 -3.15
C VAL A 64 18.36 19.93 -4.49
N LEU A 65 18.43 18.92 -5.35
CA LEU A 65 17.77 18.95 -6.66
C LEU A 65 16.34 18.46 -6.50
N MET A 66 15.41 19.15 -7.13
CA MET A 66 13.98 18.78 -7.14
C MET A 66 13.57 18.42 -8.55
N THR A 67 13.01 17.24 -8.73
CA THR A 67 12.58 16.74 -10.03
C THR A 67 11.14 16.29 -9.96
N ASP A 68 10.31 16.70 -10.92
CA ASP A 68 8.92 16.24 -11.01
C ASP A 68 8.85 14.78 -11.43
N GLY A 69 7.82 14.11 -10.95
CA GLY A 69 7.53 12.73 -11.31
C GLY A 69 8.03 11.72 -10.31
N PRO A 70 7.70 10.45 -10.50
CA PRO A 70 8.12 9.42 -9.57
C PRO A 70 9.60 9.11 -9.67
N PHE A 71 10.18 8.63 -8.57
CA PHE A 71 11.57 8.21 -8.52
C PHE A 71 11.85 7.07 -9.50
N ALA A 72 10.97 6.08 -9.51
CA ALA A 72 11.09 4.93 -10.40
C ALA A 72 10.05 5.03 -11.52
N GLU A 73 10.50 4.87 -12.76
CA GLU A 73 9.61 4.77 -13.90
C GLU A 73 9.36 3.31 -14.19
N GLY A 74 8.10 2.95 -14.35
CA GLY A 74 7.71 1.58 -14.60
C GLY A 74 6.22 1.48 -14.83
N LYS A 75 5.77 0.30 -15.22
CA LYS A 75 4.36 0.04 -15.49
C LYS A 75 3.53 -0.13 -14.22
N GLU A 76 4.19 -0.38 -13.11
CA GLU A 76 3.53 -0.54 -11.82
C GLU A 76 4.20 0.36 -10.79
N HIS A 77 3.41 0.87 -9.87
CA HIS A 77 3.87 1.76 -8.81
C HIS A 77 3.08 1.47 -7.54
N ILE A 78 3.60 1.90 -6.40
CA ILE A 78 2.87 1.77 -5.13
C ILE A 78 1.72 2.76 -5.15
N GLY A 79 0.49 2.24 -5.09
CA GLY A 79 -0.72 3.07 -5.07
C GLY A 79 -1.30 3.25 -3.68
N GLY A 80 -0.79 2.51 -2.70
CA GLY A 80 -1.24 2.59 -1.32
C GLY A 80 -0.52 1.58 -0.47
N PHE A 81 -0.79 1.62 0.82
CA PHE A 81 -0.17 0.67 1.74
C PHE A 81 -1.02 0.49 2.99
N THR A 82 -0.81 -0.65 3.66
CA THR A 82 -1.39 -0.92 4.97
C THR A 82 -0.26 -1.35 5.90
N VAL A 83 -0.21 -0.81 7.10
CA VAL A 83 0.71 -1.28 8.13
C VAL A 83 -0.09 -2.09 9.13
N VAL A 84 0.35 -3.32 9.37
CA VAL A 84 -0.27 -4.21 10.35
C VAL A 84 0.76 -4.64 11.39
N GLN A 85 0.29 -5.05 12.55
CA GLN A 85 1.13 -5.73 13.52
C GLN A 85 0.65 -7.17 13.66
N ALA A 86 1.59 -8.10 13.77
CA ALA A 86 1.31 -9.52 13.83
C ALA A 86 2.36 -10.22 14.69
N GLU A 87 2.01 -11.39 15.20
CA GLU A 87 2.93 -12.17 16.04
C GLU A 87 4.08 -12.74 15.22
N ASP A 88 3.83 -13.06 13.96
CA ASP A 88 4.82 -13.65 13.07
C ASP A 88 4.48 -13.36 11.61
N LEU A 89 5.35 -13.79 10.71
CA LEU A 89 5.18 -13.58 9.28
C LEU A 89 3.92 -14.30 8.76
N ASP A 90 3.63 -15.49 9.25
CA ASP A 90 2.46 -16.26 8.78
C ASP A 90 1.17 -15.49 9.04
N GLU A 91 1.02 -14.88 10.19
CA GLU A 91 -0.13 -14.05 10.49
C GLU A 91 -0.21 -12.83 9.59
N ALA A 92 0.93 -12.17 9.34
CA ALA A 92 0.99 -11.04 8.43
C ALA A 92 0.63 -11.44 7.00
N LEU A 93 1.07 -12.63 6.57
CA LEU A 93 0.75 -13.15 5.24
C LEU A 93 -0.73 -13.47 5.10
N ASP A 94 -1.39 -13.89 6.17
CA ASP A 94 -2.84 -14.12 6.15
C ASP A 94 -3.59 -12.81 5.89
N TRP A 95 -3.19 -11.71 6.54
CA TRP A 95 -3.76 -10.40 6.25
C TRP A 95 -3.45 -9.94 4.83
N GLY A 96 -2.22 -10.18 4.37
CA GLY A 96 -1.81 -9.84 3.00
C GLY A 96 -2.60 -10.62 1.96
N ARG A 97 -2.86 -11.90 2.21
CA ARG A 97 -3.69 -12.72 1.31
C ARG A 97 -5.10 -12.16 1.19
N ARG A 98 -5.70 -11.80 2.30
CA ARG A 98 -7.05 -11.24 2.31
C ARG A 98 -7.10 -9.89 1.60
N LEU A 99 -6.07 -9.06 1.79
CA LEU A 99 -5.97 -7.79 1.09
C LEU A 99 -5.84 -8.01 -0.43
N ALA A 100 -5.02 -8.99 -0.84
CA ALA A 100 -4.84 -9.33 -2.25
C ALA A 100 -6.15 -9.82 -2.88
N GLU A 101 -6.96 -10.59 -2.14
CA GLU A 101 -8.25 -11.03 -2.62
C GLU A 101 -9.21 -9.86 -2.82
N VAL A 102 -9.27 -8.93 -1.86
CA VAL A 102 -10.13 -7.75 -1.94
C VAL A 102 -9.73 -6.84 -3.09
N LEU A 103 -8.43 -6.68 -3.32
CA LEU A 103 -7.90 -5.76 -4.34
C LEU A 103 -7.46 -6.46 -5.63
N SER A 104 -7.87 -7.74 -5.81
CA SER A 104 -7.52 -8.49 -7.02
C SER A 104 -7.79 -7.65 -8.28
N PRO A 105 -6.89 -7.65 -9.27
CA PRO A 105 -5.68 -8.46 -9.41
C PRO A 105 -4.39 -7.78 -8.93
N LEU A 106 -4.47 -6.77 -8.09
CA LEU A 106 -3.29 -6.00 -7.67
C LEU A 106 -2.37 -6.86 -6.79
N PRO A 107 -1.05 -6.88 -7.06
CA PRO A 107 -0.10 -7.58 -6.20
C PRO A 107 0.08 -6.85 -4.87
N ILE A 108 0.26 -7.62 -3.82
CA ILE A 108 0.53 -7.09 -2.47
C ILE A 108 1.89 -7.60 -2.03
N GLU A 109 2.80 -6.71 -1.69
CA GLU A 109 4.09 -7.09 -1.12
C GLU A 109 4.01 -6.97 0.39
N VAL A 110 4.42 -8.02 1.10
CA VAL A 110 4.46 -8.03 2.56
C VAL A 110 5.92 -7.98 3.00
N ARG A 111 6.26 -6.97 3.79
CA ARG A 111 7.65 -6.76 4.21
C ARG A 111 7.72 -6.36 5.68
N PRO A 112 8.57 -7.02 6.49
CA PRO A 112 8.76 -6.59 7.88
C PRO A 112 9.34 -5.18 7.93
N ILE A 113 8.86 -4.39 8.88
CA ILE A 113 9.39 -3.05 9.12
C ILE A 113 10.57 -3.16 10.06
N ALA A 114 11.71 -2.63 9.65
CA ALA A 114 12.91 -2.61 10.49
C ALA A 114 12.79 -1.49 11.54
N VAL A 115 12.84 -1.86 12.80
CA VAL A 115 12.69 -0.90 13.89
C VAL A 115 13.82 -1.08 14.89
#